data_939d729a9d306ad7dec8a16f72ef404d
#
_entry.id   939d729a9d306ad7dec8a16f72ef404d
#
_cell.length_a   1.000
_cell.length_b   1.000
_cell.length_c   1.000
_cell.angle_alpha   90.00
_cell.angle_beta   90.00
_cell.angle_gamma   90.00
#
_symmetry.space_group_name_H-M   'P 1'
#
loop_
_entity.id
_entity.type
_entity.pdbx_description
1 polymer ?
#
loop_
_entity_poly.entity_id
_entity_poly.type
_entity_poly.pdbx_seq_one_letter_code
_entity_poly.pdbx_strand_id
1 'polypeptide(L)'
;MKKNILLLFCFILVNQFIIFAETPPKAIHWKTLEKGLYLAEVKAPRITRISDAKVTILKIDPKFFSFHLLTASEHDSLQHSVKEWSEMGGLIAAINAGMYGGVSHISNVGYMKNYLHINNPELKPNYFAVAAFNPIDASLPPFKIIDLQNESWDTYKDKYQSFSQSMRMIDNNRKPLDWIQKRKMRCSMVVLAIDKKGNVLFIFTRSPYTPNEFIHFMLKLPADIQTAMYLEGGPESSLYLNNGETTVEKIGSYVSRTFAHDRNSVFRKMPNVIGIRRLGVKN
;
A
#
# COMPACT_ATOMS: atom_id res chain seq x y z
N MET A 1 -37.79 -68.59 -0.82
CA MET A 1 -36.78 -67.75 -0.18
C MET A 1 -36.60 -66.49 -1.07
N LYS A 2 -37.21 -65.38 -0.65
CA LYS A 2 -37.03 -64.07 -1.36
C LYS A 2 -36.03 -63.24 -0.63
N LYS A 3 -34.88 -62.90 -1.26
CA LYS A 3 -33.85 -61.98 -0.75
C LYS A 3 -34.30 -60.55 -1.02
N ASN A 4 -34.56 -59.79 0.04
CA ASN A 4 -34.76 -58.35 -0.05
C ASN A 4 -33.39 -57.69 -0.09
N ILE A 5 -33.07 -56.96 -1.21
CA ILE A 5 -31.92 -56.11 -1.35
C ILE A 5 -32.37 -54.71 -0.88
N LEU A 6 -31.81 -54.29 0.25
CA LEU A 6 -32.01 -52.96 0.82
C LEU A 6 -30.97 -52.02 0.14
N LEU A 7 -31.44 -51.15 -0.78
CA LEU A 7 -30.63 -50.10 -1.40
C LEU A 7 -30.49 -48.94 -0.42
N LEU A 8 -29.30 -48.77 0.14
CA LEU A 8 -28.96 -47.65 1.00
C LEU A 8 -28.55 -46.47 0.12
N PHE A 9 -29.44 -45.49 -0.09
CA PHE A 9 -29.12 -44.23 -0.75
C PHE A 9 -28.36 -43.33 0.23
N CYS A 10 -27.03 -43.25 0.10
CA CYS A 10 -26.22 -42.22 0.76
C CYS A 10 -26.42 -40.89 0.03
N PHE A 11 -27.23 -40.00 0.58
CA PHE A 11 -27.27 -38.59 0.16
C PHE A 11 -25.98 -37.90 0.66
N ILE A 12 -25.00 -37.75 -0.23
CA ILE A 12 -23.84 -36.88 0.02
C ILE A 12 -24.32 -35.45 -0.22
N LEU A 13 -24.64 -34.73 0.86
CA LEU A 13 -24.83 -33.29 0.86
C LEU A 13 -23.46 -32.62 0.63
N VAL A 14 -23.15 -32.38 -0.65
CA VAL A 14 -22.03 -31.51 -1.01
C VAL A 14 -22.46 -30.08 -0.69
N ASN A 15 -22.09 -29.60 0.50
CA ASN A 15 -22.18 -28.19 0.84
C ASN A 15 -21.20 -27.43 -0.08
N GLN A 16 -21.66 -27.05 -1.26
CA GLN A 16 -20.97 -26.07 -2.10
C GLN A 16 -21.06 -24.71 -1.38
N PHE A 17 -20.02 -24.37 -0.64
CA PHE A 17 -19.81 -22.99 -0.21
C PHE A 17 -19.58 -22.16 -1.49
N ILE A 18 -20.65 -21.57 -2.02
CA ILE A 18 -20.56 -20.55 -3.06
C ILE A 18 -19.89 -19.35 -2.41
N ILE A 19 -18.59 -19.23 -2.65
CA ILE A 19 -17.83 -18.02 -2.30
C ILE A 19 -18.28 -16.96 -3.33
N PHE A 20 -19.25 -16.14 -2.94
CA PHE A 20 -19.60 -14.98 -3.74
C PHE A 20 -18.39 -14.04 -3.77
N ALA A 21 -17.70 -13.98 -4.89
CA ALA A 21 -16.82 -12.88 -5.19
C ALA A 21 -17.72 -11.65 -5.34
N GLU A 22 -17.68 -10.71 -4.38
CA GLU A 22 -18.43 -9.46 -4.52
C GLU A 22 -17.92 -8.72 -5.75
N THR A 23 -18.86 -8.24 -6.57
CA THR A 23 -18.52 -7.37 -7.70
C THR A 23 -17.97 -6.04 -7.14
N PRO A 24 -16.90 -5.48 -7.72
CA PRO A 24 -16.40 -4.17 -7.32
C PRO A 24 -17.52 -3.13 -7.36
N PRO A 25 -17.51 -2.11 -6.50
CA PRO A 25 -18.52 -1.07 -6.49
C PRO A 25 -18.56 -0.35 -7.85
N LYS A 26 -19.75 0.01 -8.31
CA LYS A 26 -19.91 0.78 -9.57
C LYS A 26 -19.37 2.21 -9.45
N ALA A 27 -19.34 2.76 -8.24
CA ALA A 27 -18.79 4.08 -7.93
C ALA A 27 -18.15 4.08 -6.55
N ILE A 28 -17.16 4.95 -6.35
CA ILE A 28 -16.56 5.21 -5.04
C ILE A 28 -17.18 6.47 -4.45
N HIS A 29 -17.71 6.35 -3.25
CA HIS A 29 -18.16 7.50 -2.46
C HIS A 29 -16.97 8.14 -1.75
N TRP A 30 -16.52 9.28 -2.24
CA TRP A 30 -15.42 10.04 -1.68
C TRP A 30 -15.93 11.03 -0.61
N LYS A 31 -15.45 10.89 0.62
CA LYS A 31 -15.60 11.93 1.65
C LYS A 31 -14.49 12.95 1.41
N THR A 32 -14.85 14.19 1.12
CA THR A 32 -13.89 15.30 1.10
C THR A 32 -13.48 15.62 2.54
N LEU A 33 -12.19 15.54 2.84
CA LEU A 33 -11.62 15.91 4.13
C LEU A 33 -11.20 17.38 4.13
N GLU A 34 -10.57 17.81 3.03
CA GLU A 34 -10.21 19.18 2.72
C GLU A 34 -9.91 19.27 1.21
N LYS A 35 -9.63 20.47 0.71
CA LYS A 35 -9.34 20.68 -0.71
C LYS A 35 -8.14 19.84 -1.16
N GLY A 36 -8.37 18.93 -2.11
CA GLY A 36 -7.35 18.04 -2.64
C GLY A 36 -7.11 16.77 -1.78
N LEU A 37 -7.85 16.56 -0.70
CA LEU A 37 -7.73 15.36 0.15
C LEU A 37 -9.08 14.67 0.32
N TYR A 38 -9.15 13.41 -0.11
CA TYR A 38 -10.40 12.64 -0.13
C TYR A 38 -10.18 11.25 0.46
N LEU A 39 -11.14 10.81 1.26
CA LEU A 39 -11.13 9.49 1.88
C LEU A 39 -12.28 8.64 1.33
N ALA A 40 -12.00 7.37 1.07
CA ALA A 40 -13.03 6.38 0.78
C ALA A 40 -12.75 5.07 1.51
N GLU A 41 -13.82 4.39 1.89
CA GLU A 41 -13.80 2.98 2.30
C GLU A 41 -14.67 2.19 1.34
N VAL A 42 -14.08 1.21 0.68
CA VAL A 42 -14.78 0.34 -0.26
C VAL A 42 -14.81 -1.08 0.28
N LYS A 43 -15.84 -1.83 -0.09
CA LYS A 43 -15.91 -3.25 0.27
C LYS A 43 -14.73 -3.99 -0.33
N ALA A 44 -14.11 -4.83 0.47
CA ALA A 44 -13.04 -5.69 0.03
C ALA A 44 -13.52 -6.71 -1.01
N PRO A 45 -12.66 -7.17 -1.93
CA PRO A 45 -13.03 -8.03 -3.05
C PRO A 45 -13.61 -9.39 -2.61
N ARG A 46 -13.35 -9.75 -1.38
CA ARG A 46 -13.84 -10.99 -0.77
C ARG A 46 -13.91 -10.81 0.74
N ILE A 47 -15.03 -11.25 1.33
CA ILE A 47 -15.14 -11.34 2.77
C ILE A 47 -14.17 -12.42 3.26
N THR A 48 -13.30 -12.06 4.18
CA THR A 48 -12.41 -12.99 4.90
C THR A 48 -12.93 -13.13 6.34
N ARG A 49 -12.58 -14.23 7.00
CA ARG A 49 -12.89 -14.42 8.43
C ARG A 49 -12.07 -13.48 9.33
N ILE A 50 -11.15 -12.76 8.74
CA ILE A 50 -10.19 -11.86 9.39
C ILE A 50 -10.47 -10.48 8.89
N SER A 51 -10.69 -9.52 9.82
CA SER A 51 -10.80 -8.11 9.51
C SER A 51 -12.19 -7.59 9.12
N ASP A 52 -12.23 -6.30 8.79
CA ASP A 52 -13.40 -5.46 8.56
C ASP A 52 -13.97 -5.55 7.13
N ALA A 53 -13.37 -6.40 6.27
CA ALA A 53 -13.73 -6.54 4.86
C ALA A 53 -13.80 -5.21 4.10
N LYS A 54 -12.88 -4.27 4.42
CA LYS A 54 -12.80 -2.96 3.80
C LYS A 54 -11.42 -2.70 3.21
N VAL A 55 -11.39 -1.85 2.19
CA VAL A 55 -10.19 -1.22 1.65
C VAL A 55 -10.32 0.28 1.84
N THR A 56 -9.37 0.88 2.54
CA THR A 56 -9.30 2.32 2.77
C THR A 56 -8.43 2.94 1.70
N ILE A 57 -8.91 4.02 1.08
CA ILE A 57 -8.19 4.76 0.05
C ILE A 57 -8.18 6.24 0.42
N LEU A 58 -6.99 6.79 0.60
CA LEU A 58 -6.78 8.23 0.72
C LEU A 58 -6.30 8.75 -0.63
N LYS A 59 -7.05 9.66 -1.25
CA LYS A 59 -6.69 10.29 -2.53
C LYS A 59 -6.19 11.69 -2.28
N ILE A 60 -5.01 11.99 -2.81
CA ILE A 60 -4.21 13.17 -2.54
C ILE A 60 -3.91 13.87 -3.87
N ASP A 61 -4.38 15.10 -4.04
CA ASP A 61 -4.01 15.93 -5.19
C ASP A 61 -2.67 16.64 -4.88
N PRO A 62 -1.60 16.33 -5.64
CA PRO A 62 -0.27 16.89 -5.38
C PRO A 62 -0.15 18.40 -5.63
N LYS A 63 -1.22 19.05 -6.12
CA LYS A 63 -1.29 20.51 -6.22
C LYS A 63 -1.50 21.20 -4.87
N PHE A 64 -1.94 20.46 -3.84
CA PHE A 64 -2.25 21.01 -2.53
C PHE A 64 -1.34 20.45 -1.42
N PHE A 65 -0.57 19.41 -1.72
CA PHE A 65 0.25 18.70 -0.74
C PHE A 65 1.67 18.45 -1.25
N SER A 66 2.64 18.62 -0.36
CA SER A 66 4.02 18.15 -0.53
C SER A 66 4.20 16.76 0.05
N PHE A 67 5.10 15.98 -0.55
CA PHE A 67 5.43 14.62 -0.09
C PHE A 67 6.77 14.63 0.65
N HIS A 68 6.82 13.87 1.73
CA HIS A 68 7.98 13.79 2.62
C HIS A 68 8.34 12.33 2.88
N LEU A 69 9.61 12.02 2.75
CA LEU A 69 10.20 10.77 3.22
C LEU A 69 10.85 11.04 4.57
N LEU A 70 10.46 10.30 5.60
CA LEU A 70 11.14 10.32 6.89
C LEU A 70 11.78 8.95 7.11
N THR A 71 13.05 8.93 7.48
CA THR A 71 13.82 7.70 7.68
C THR A 71 14.54 7.71 9.01
N ALA A 72 14.56 6.57 9.69
CA ALA A 72 15.28 6.42 10.96
C ALA A 72 16.76 6.74 10.83
N SER A 73 17.37 6.30 9.71
CA SER A 73 18.80 6.53 9.46
C SER A 73 19.18 8.00 9.23
N GLU A 74 18.20 8.87 8.94
CA GLU A 74 18.41 10.32 8.79
C GLU A 74 18.11 11.09 10.09
N HIS A 75 17.36 10.49 11.01
CA HIS A 75 16.94 11.11 12.27
C HIS A 75 17.73 10.56 13.47
N ASP A 76 17.12 9.69 14.25
CA ASP A 76 17.61 9.21 15.54
C ASP A 76 18.07 7.75 15.54
N SER A 77 18.01 7.10 14.37
CA SER A 77 18.26 5.67 14.19
C SER A 77 17.28 4.75 14.94
N LEU A 78 16.12 5.27 15.34
CA LEU A 78 15.07 4.54 16.02
C LEU A 78 13.88 4.32 15.08
N GLN A 79 13.24 3.20 15.24
CA GLN A 79 11.96 2.95 14.60
C GLN A 79 10.83 3.58 15.40
N HIS A 80 9.89 4.20 14.70
CA HIS A 80 8.69 4.80 15.27
C HIS A 80 7.44 4.25 14.59
N SER A 81 6.29 4.32 15.24
CA SER A 81 5.02 4.04 14.59
C SER A 81 4.70 5.09 13.53
N VAL A 82 3.83 4.78 12.58
CA VAL A 82 3.40 5.76 11.56
C VAL A 82 2.80 7.02 12.18
N LYS A 83 2.17 6.90 13.36
CA LYS A 83 1.60 8.00 14.12
C LYS A 83 2.70 8.88 14.72
N GLU A 84 3.66 8.29 15.44
CA GLU A 84 4.82 9.00 15.97
C GLU A 84 5.61 9.72 14.87
N TRP A 85 5.86 9.05 13.74
CA TRP A 85 6.47 9.67 12.55
C TRP A 85 5.68 10.87 12.05
N SER A 86 4.34 10.77 12.03
CA SER A 86 3.47 11.85 11.57
C SER A 86 3.52 13.04 12.51
N GLU A 87 3.50 12.80 13.82
CA GLU A 87 3.59 13.83 14.85
C GLU A 87 4.95 14.55 14.82
N MET A 88 6.06 13.78 14.81
CA MET A 88 7.42 14.31 14.72
C MET A 88 7.66 15.11 13.43
N GLY A 89 7.14 14.61 12.32
CA GLY A 89 7.32 15.20 10.99
C GLY A 89 6.27 16.24 10.62
N GLY A 90 5.28 16.55 11.46
CA GLY A 90 4.17 17.44 11.10
C GLY A 90 3.39 16.95 9.88
N LEU A 91 3.26 15.64 9.69
CA LEU A 91 2.54 15.04 8.57
C LEU A 91 1.06 14.92 8.91
N ILE A 92 0.19 15.28 7.98
CA ILE A 92 -1.26 15.08 8.13
C ILE A 92 -1.72 13.68 7.74
N ALA A 93 -0.95 12.98 6.93
CA ALA A 93 -1.14 11.55 6.66
C ALA A 93 0.20 10.90 6.31
N ALA A 94 0.33 9.62 6.65
CA ALA A 94 1.50 8.83 6.32
C ALA A 94 1.17 7.34 6.16
N ILE A 95 2.01 6.65 5.39
CA ILE A 95 2.04 5.20 5.21
C ILE A 95 3.49 4.70 5.28
N ASN A 96 3.69 3.38 5.32
CA ASN A 96 4.99 2.77 5.12
C ASN A 96 5.66 3.32 3.85
N ALA A 97 6.99 3.46 3.86
CA ALA A 97 7.74 3.90 2.68
C ALA A 97 8.27 2.73 1.82
N GLY A 98 8.27 1.52 2.33
CA GLY A 98 8.76 0.31 1.68
C GLY A 98 9.14 -0.75 2.71
N MET A 99 9.42 -1.96 2.21
CA MET A 99 9.90 -3.05 3.05
C MET A 99 11.31 -2.76 3.57
N TYR A 100 11.57 -3.14 4.80
CA TYR A 100 12.84 -2.89 5.46
C TYR A 100 13.47 -4.20 5.97
N GLY A 101 14.77 -4.17 6.21
CA GLY A 101 15.53 -5.34 6.61
C GLY A 101 16.97 -5.00 6.99
N GLY A 102 17.87 -5.96 6.80
CA GLY A 102 19.26 -5.83 7.22
C GLY A 102 19.45 -6.05 8.71
N VAL A 103 20.70 -5.93 9.19
CA VAL A 103 21.07 -6.20 10.59
C VAL A 103 20.44 -5.19 11.55
N SER A 104 20.39 -3.91 11.15
CA SER A 104 19.84 -2.83 11.97
C SER A 104 18.32 -2.67 11.85
N HIS A 105 17.69 -3.31 10.85
CA HIS A 105 16.27 -3.15 10.54
C HIS A 105 15.82 -1.69 10.30
N ILE A 106 16.74 -0.78 9.92
CA ILE A 106 16.45 0.62 9.62
C ILE A 106 16.64 0.99 8.15
N SER A 107 17.19 0.09 7.34
CA SER A 107 17.38 0.31 5.90
C SER A 107 16.22 -0.26 5.09
N ASN A 108 15.81 0.46 4.05
CA ASN A 108 14.90 -0.06 3.04
C ASN A 108 15.55 -1.25 2.30
N VAL A 109 14.76 -2.20 1.84
CA VAL A 109 15.29 -3.35 1.06
C VAL A 109 15.75 -2.92 -0.34
N GLY A 110 15.04 -2.00 -0.98
CA GLY A 110 15.41 -1.40 -2.27
C GLY A 110 16.06 -0.03 -2.12
N TYR A 111 16.39 0.59 -3.25
CA TYR A 111 16.96 1.94 -3.27
C TYR A 111 16.09 2.94 -2.50
N MET A 112 16.71 3.72 -1.63
CA MET A 112 16.04 4.78 -0.90
C MET A 112 16.97 5.95 -0.65
N LYS A 113 16.51 7.14 -1.02
CA LYS A 113 17.24 8.41 -0.86
C LYS A 113 16.26 9.51 -0.49
N ASN A 114 16.67 10.39 0.42
CA ASN A 114 15.96 11.62 0.76
C ASN A 114 16.91 12.80 0.70
N TYR A 115 16.75 13.67 -0.30
CA TYR A 115 17.69 14.77 -0.59
C TYR A 115 19.14 14.27 -0.69
N LEU A 116 20.00 14.67 0.24
CA LEU A 116 21.40 14.26 0.28
C LEU A 116 21.62 12.95 1.07
N HIS A 117 20.62 12.54 1.87
CA HIS A 117 20.72 11.34 2.69
C HIS A 117 20.40 10.08 1.86
N ILE A 118 21.29 9.10 1.89
CA ILE A 118 21.10 7.79 1.24
C ILE A 118 20.86 6.75 2.32
N ASN A 119 19.63 6.23 2.40
CA ASN A 119 19.28 5.15 3.32
C ASN A 119 19.73 3.79 2.78
N ASN A 120 19.50 3.52 1.47
CA ASN A 120 20.03 2.36 0.76
C ASN A 120 20.43 2.75 -0.67
N PRO A 121 21.70 2.59 -1.06
CA PRO A 121 22.17 2.96 -2.40
C PRO A 121 21.84 1.93 -3.50
N GLU A 122 21.38 0.73 -3.13
CA GLU A 122 21.26 -0.38 -4.08
C GLU A 122 19.87 -0.46 -4.71
N LEU A 123 19.81 -0.43 -6.05
CA LEU A 123 18.62 -0.82 -6.80
C LEU A 123 18.43 -2.33 -6.74
N LYS A 124 17.29 -2.76 -6.21
CA LYS A 124 16.92 -4.17 -6.14
C LYS A 124 16.43 -4.64 -7.53
N PRO A 125 17.08 -5.64 -8.19
CA PRO A 125 16.79 -6.00 -9.58
C PRO A 125 15.34 -6.41 -9.85
N ASN A 126 14.66 -7.05 -8.87
CA ASN A 126 13.30 -7.55 -9.02
C ASN A 126 12.22 -6.62 -8.45
N TYR A 127 12.60 -5.41 -8.03
CA TYR A 127 11.71 -4.37 -7.52
C TYR A 127 11.58 -3.29 -8.59
N PHE A 128 10.55 -3.40 -9.40
CA PHE A 128 10.43 -2.62 -10.63
C PHE A 128 9.77 -1.27 -10.45
N ALA A 129 9.40 -0.87 -9.25
CA ALA A 129 8.75 0.42 -9.01
C ALA A 129 9.59 1.29 -8.08
N VAL A 130 9.75 2.57 -8.45
CA VAL A 130 10.39 3.58 -7.61
C VAL A 130 9.45 4.78 -7.50
N ALA A 131 8.97 5.06 -6.27
CA ALA A 131 8.34 6.33 -5.97
C ALA A 131 9.41 7.43 -6.01
N ALA A 132 9.17 8.48 -6.79
CA ALA A 132 10.04 9.63 -6.97
C ALA A 132 9.23 10.91 -6.71
N PHE A 133 9.72 11.79 -5.85
CA PHE A 133 9.06 13.04 -5.49
C PHE A 133 10.09 14.11 -5.09
N ASN A 134 9.63 15.32 -4.79
CA ASN A 134 10.48 16.49 -4.63
C ASN A 134 11.31 16.75 -5.91
N PRO A 135 10.65 17.06 -7.04
CA PRO A 135 11.36 17.32 -8.29
C PRO A 135 12.27 18.56 -8.16
N ILE A 136 13.42 18.53 -8.83
CA ILE A 136 14.33 19.69 -8.90
C ILE A 136 13.84 20.76 -9.88
N ASP A 137 12.93 20.41 -10.78
CA ASP A 137 12.32 21.30 -11.75
C ASP A 137 10.78 21.25 -11.59
N ALA A 138 10.17 22.40 -11.41
CA ALA A 138 8.71 22.54 -11.23
C ALA A 138 7.88 22.10 -12.44
N SER A 139 8.47 21.90 -13.61
CA SER A 139 7.80 21.36 -14.80
C SER A 139 7.59 19.84 -14.71
N LEU A 140 8.29 19.16 -13.80
CA LEU A 140 8.13 17.73 -13.57
C LEU A 140 6.93 17.45 -12.66
N PRO A 141 6.29 16.27 -12.80
CA PRO A 141 5.25 15.87 -11.87
C PRO A 141 5.74 15.91 -10.41
N PRO A 142 4.97 16.49 -9.47
CA PRO A 142 5.38 16.53 -8.05
C PRO A 142 5.60 15.14 -7.44
N PHE A 143 4.93 14.14 -7.98
CA PHE A 143 5.06 12.74 -7.60
C PHE A 143 4.96 11.83 -8.83
N LYS A 144 5.82 10.82 -8.91
CA LYS A 144 5.85 9.83 -9.99
C LYS A 144 6.15 8.44 -9.42
N ILE A 145 5.59 7.40 -9.99
CA ILE A 145 6.08 6.03 -9.84
C ILE A 145 6.79 5.67 -11.14
N ILE A 146 8.11 5.49 -11.07
CA ILE A 146 8.95 5.09 -12.19
C ILE A 146 8.86 3.57 -12.32
N ASP A 147 8.56 3.10 -13.51
CA ASP A 147 8.51 1.67 -13.84
C ASP A 147 9.83 1.24 -14.51
N LEU A 148 10.72 0.65 -13.75
CA LEU A 148 12.07 0.28 -14.19
C LEU A 148 12.13 -0.79 -15.30
N GLN A 149 11.02 -1.44 -15.65
CA GLN A 149 10.96 -2.31 -16.83
C GLN A 149 10.66 -1.56 -18.12
N ASN A 150 9.97 -0.41 -18.02
CA ASN A 150 9.51 0.36 -19.16
C ASN A 150 10.21 1.74 -19.27
N GLU A 151 10.88 2.17 -18.20
CA GLU A 151 11.52 3.48 -18.09
C GLU A 151 12.97 3.32 -17.59
N SER A 152 13.90 4.11 -18.16
CA SER A 152 15.30 4.09 -17.71
C SER A 152 15.46 4.84 -16.38
N TRP A 153 16.13 4.23 -15.41
CA TRP A 153 16.53 4.86 -14.17
C TRP A 153 17.35 6.14 -14.40
N ASP A 154 18.28 6.10 -15.36
CA ASP A 154 19.15 7.24 -15.68
C ASP A 154 18.37 8.48 -16.16
N THR A 155 17.18 8.30 -16.68
CA THR A 155 16.29 9.41 -17.05
C THR A 155 15.79 10.20 -15.84
N TYR A 156 15.69 9.57 -14.66
CA TYR A 156 14.99 10.15 -13.51
C TYR A 156 15.85 10.34 -12.26
N LYS A 157 16.94 9.61 -12.09
CA LYS A 157 17.78 9.63 -10.87
C LYS A 157 18.26 11.01 -10.44
N ASP A 158 18.44 11.91 -11.40
CA ASP A 158 18.92 13.28 -11.18
C ASP A 158 17.80 14.33 -11.31
N LYS A 159 16.54 13.91 -11.48
CA LYS A 159 15.40 14.81 -11.62
C LYS A 159 14.56 14.97 -10.35
N TYR A 160 14.73 14.07 -9.40
CA TYR A 160 14.03 14.08 -8.13
C TYR A 160 15.00 13.99 -6.97
N GLN A 161 14.60 14.44 -5.81
CA GLN A 161 15.45 14.47 -4.62
C GLN A 161 15.12 13.34 -3.64
N SER A 162 13.90 12.80 -3.70
CA SER A 162 13.46 11.73 -2.81
C SER A 162 12.95 10.53 -3.60
N PHE A 163 13.40 9.34 -3.17
CA PHE A 163 13.10 8.07 -3.83
C PHE A 163 12.84 6.97 -2.82
N SER A 164 11.90 6.08 -3.14
CA SER A 164 11.72 4.82 -2.43
C SER A 164 11.36 3.71 -3.42
N GLN A 165 12.20 2.69 -3.52
CA GLN A 165 11.99 1.53 -4.37
C GLN A 165 11.23 0.44 -3.62
N SER A 166 10.27 -0.18 -4.29
CA SER A 166 9.58 -1.38 -3.83
C SER A 166 9.01 -2.20 -5.00
N MET A 167 8.24 -3.23 -4.69
CA MET A 167 7.73 -4.17 -5.68
C MET A 167 6.57 -3.57 -6.49
N ARG A 168 6.65 -3.63 -7.81
CA ARG A 168 5.57 -3.18 -8.70
C ARG A 168 4.38 -4.13 -8.63
N MET A 169 3.18 -3.58 -8.61
CA MET A 169 1.90 -4.29 -8.69
C MET A 169 1.20 -4.04 -10.03
N ILE A 170 1.11 -2.79 -10.45
CA ILE A 170 0.50 -2.35 -11.71
C ILE A 170 1.51 -1.45 -12.42
N ASP A 171 1.79 -1.74 -13.69
CA ASP A 171 2.74 -0.96 -14.49
C ASP A 171 2.13 0.37 -14.96
N ASN A 172 2.96 1.23 -15.59
CA ASN A 172 2.53 2.53 -16.11
C ASN A 172 1.58 2.42 -17.34
N ASN A 173 1.40 1.22 -17.92
CA ASN A 173 0.41 0.90 -18.94
C ASN A 173 -0.87 0.26 -18.36
N ARG A 174 -0.99 0.26 -17.04
CA ARG A 174 -2.10 -0.34 -16.30
C ARG A 174 -2.20 -1.86 -16.45
N LYS A 175 -1.08 -2.53 -16.71
CA LYS A 175 -1.03 -3.99 -16.75
C LYS A 175 -0.66 -4.55 -15.37
N PRO A 176 -1.31 -5.64 -14.94
CA PRO A 176 -0.93 -6.32 -13.70
C PRO A 176 0.45 -6.94 -13.83
N LEU A 177 1.21 -6.93 -12.74
CA LEU A 177 2.35 -7.80 -12.59
C LEU A 177 1.95 -8.99 -11.72
N ASP A 178 1.74 -10.14 -12.32
CA ASP A 178 1.44 -11.35 -11.56
C ASP A 178 2.71 -11.86 -10.87
N TRP A 179 2.71 -11.76 -9.56
CA TRP A 179 3.84 -12.24 -8.76
C TRP A 179 3.88 -13.75 -8.74
N ILE A 180 5.02 -14.32 -9.13
CA ILE A 180 5.28 -15.75 -9.02
C ILE A 180 5.52 -16.08 -7.55
N GLN A 181 4.50 -16.59 -6.89
CA GLN A 181 4.57 -17.06 -5.51
C GLN A 181 4.59 -18.59 -5.47
N LYS A 182 5.70 -19.19 -5.03
CA LYS A 182 5.77 -20.65 -4.76
C LYS A 182 4.68 -21.11 -3.80
N ARG A 183 4.19 -20.21 -2.93
CA ARG A 183 3.12 -20.44 -1.95
C ARG A 183 2.25 -19.19 -1.90
N LYS A 184 0.93 -19.35 -2.03
CA LYS A 184 -0.04 -18.24 -1.97
C LYS A 184 -0.06 -17.65 -0.56
N MET A 185 0.79 -16.67 -0.32
CA MET A 185 0.80 -15.91 0.94
C MET A 185 -0.26 -14.82 0.90
N ARG A 186 -1.01 -14.69 1.98
CA ARG A 186 -2.02 -13.64 2.18
C ARG A 186 -1.55 -12.74 3.31
N CYS A 187 -1.74 -11.46 3.16
CA CYS A 187 -1.41 -10.48 4.21
C CYS A 187 -2.31 -9.25 4.15
N SER A 188 -2.39 -8.54 5.28
CA SER A 188 -2.76 -7.11 5.26
C SER A 188 -1.75 -6.38 4.39
N MET A 189 -2.14 -5.29 3.71
CA MET A 189 -1.23 -4.61 2.77
C MET A 189 -1.39 -3.10 2.78
N VAL A 190 -0.28 -2.43 2.54
CA VAL A 190 -0.21 -1.02 2.14
C VAL A 190 0.33 -0.93 0.72
N VAL A 191 -0.35 -0.14 -0.09
CA VAL A 191 -0.02 0.10 -1.49
C VAL A 191 0.00 1.60 -1.76
N LEU A 192 0.99 2.04 -2.52
CA LEU A 192 1.09 3.37 -3.07
C LEU A 192 0.71 3.32 -4.55
N ALA A 193 -0.18 4.21 -4.99
CA ALA A 193 -0.61 4.22 -6.38
C ALA A 193 -0.77 5.65 -6.90
N ILE A 194 -0.88 5.77 -8.22
CA ILE A 194 -1.23 7.02 -8.90
C ILE A 194 -2.43 6.74 -9.80
N ASP A 195 -3.43 7.64 -9.78
CA ASP A 195 -4.57 7.55 -10.69
C ASP A 195 -4.26 8.23 -12.05
N LYS A 196 -5.16 8.05 -13.03
CA LYS A 196 -5.01 8.64 -14.38
C LYS A 196 -4.95 10.17 -14.40
N LYS A 197 -5.37 10.84 -13.32
CA LYS A 197 -5.35 12.31 -13.18
C LYS A 197 -4.09 12.81 -12.47
N GLY A 198 -3.20 11.89 -12.05
CA GLY A 198 -1.98 12.21 -11.31
C GLY A 198 -2.19 12.37 -9.79
N ASN A 199 -3.37 12.05 -9.25
CA ASN A 199 -3.53 12.00 -7.80
C ASN A 199 -2.77 10.80 -7.23
N VAL A 200 -2.16 11.00 -6.07
CA VAL A 200 -1.49 9.94 -5.32
C VAL A 200 -2.52 9.24 -4.41
N LEU A 201 -2.47 7.92 -4.39
CA LEU A 201 -3.39 7.11 -3.58
C LEU A 201 -2.59 6.34 -2.53
N PHE A 202 -2.92 6.55 -1.26
CA PHE A 202 -2.52 5.68 -0.17
C PHE A 202 -3.62 4.66 0.06
N ILE A 203 -3.33 3.38 -0.18
CA ILE A 203 -4.31 2.31 -0.15
C ILE A 203 -3.93 1.32 0.94
N PHE A 204 -4.89 0.99 1.80
CA PHE A 204 -4.69 0.05 2.90
C PHE A 204 -5.79 -1.01 2.90
N THR A 205 -5.41 -2.26 3.14
CA THR A 205 -6.33 -3.35 3.50
C THR A 205 -5.83 -4.12 4.72
N ARG A 206 -6.69 -4.22 5.74
CA ARG A 206 -6.44 -5.12 6.87
C ARG A 206 -6.76 -6.56 6.49
N SER A 207 -7.80 -6.76 5.67
CA SER A 207 -8.21 -8.07 5.16
C SER A 207 -7.09 -8.71 4.36
N PRO A 208 -6.73 -9.97 4.63
CA PRO A 208 -5.59 -10.61 3.99
C PRO A 208 -5.93 -11.12 2.59
N TYR A 209 -5.26 -10.57 1.61
CA TYR A 209 -5.29 -11.01 0.21
C TYR A 209 -3.90 -11.44 -0.24
N THR A 210 -3.85 -12.28 -1.29
CA THR A 210 -2.60 -12.41 -2.03
C THR A 210 -2.37 -11.13 -2.83
N PRO A 211 -1.11 -10.74 -3.12
CA PRO A 211 -0.84 -9.60 -3.98
C PRO A 211 -1.60 -9.66 -5.31
N ASN A 212 -1.65 -10.80 -5.97
CA ASN A 212 -2.35 -10.96 -7.26
C ASN A 212 -3.86 -10.73 -7.13
N GLU A 213 -4.52 -11.27 -6.09
CA GLU A 213 -5.95 -10.99 -5.83
C GLU A 213 -6.17 -9.49 -5.66
N PHE A 214 -5.28 -8.81 -4.93
CA PHE A 214 -5.43 -7.39 -4.64
C PHE A 214 -5.13 -6.51 -5.87
N ILE A 215 -4.13 -6.87 -6.68
CA ILE A 215 -3.84 -6.23 -7.98
C ILE A 215 -5.08 -6.26 -8.88
N HIS A 216 -5.66 -7.44 -9.10
CA HIS A 216 -6.84 -7.56 -9.94
C HIS A 216 -8.07 -6.85 -9.39
N PHE A 217 -8.20 -6.76 -8.06
CA PHE A 217 -9.23 -5.95 -7.44
C PHE A 217 -9.02 -4.46 -7.71
N MET A 218 -7.83 -3.94 -7.46
CA MET A 218 -7.50 -2.52 -7.70
C MET A 218 -7.76 -2.10 -9.15
N LEU A 219 -7.45 -2.95 -10.12
CA LEU A 219 -7.73 -2.70 -11.53
C LEU A 219 -9.22 -2.59 -11.88
N LYS A 220 -10.07 -3.23 -11.09
CA LYS A 220 -11.53 -3.20 -11.25
C LYS A 220 -12.20 -2.06 -10.46
N LEU A 221 -11.49 -1.41 -9.54
CA LEU A 221 -12.03 -0.28 -8.79
C LEU A 221 -12.23 0.93 -9.70
N PRO A 222 -13.34 1.67 -9.56
CA PRO A 222 -13.55 2.94 -10.27
C PRO A 222 -12.75 4.09 -9.61
N ALA A 223 -11.51 3.82 -9.25
CA ALA A 223 -10.51 4.76 -8.72
C ALA A 223 -9.53 5.22 -9.78
N ASP A 224 -9.70 4.74 -11.03
CA ASP A 224 -8.84 5.05 -12.18
C ASP A 224 -7.34 4.83 -11.93
N ILE A 225 -6.98 3.84 -11.11
CA ILE A 225 -5.59 3.53 -10.78
C ILE A 225 -4.81 3.28 -12.07
N GLN A 226 -3.75 4.06 -12.29
CA GLN A 226 -2.86 3.96 -13.44
C GLN A 226 -1.68 3.06 -13.15
N THR A 227 -0.98 3.29 -12.03
CA THR A 227 0.19 2.51 -11.60
C THR A 227 0.15 2.30 -10.11
N ALA A 228 0.74 1.19 -9.62
CA ALA A 228 0.75 0.87 -8.20
C ALA A 228 1.97 0.07 -7.79
N MET A 229 2.44 0.30 -6.56
CA MET A 229 3.53 -0.42 -5.93
C MET A 229 3.16 -0.86 -4.50
N TYR A 230 3.56 -2.06 -4.14
CA TYR A 230 3.47 -2.61 -2.81
C TYR A 230 4.50 -1.96 -1.90
N LEU A 231 4.11 -1.59 -0.69
CA LEU A 231 5.04 -1.02 0.28
C LEU A 231 5.34 -1.97 1.44
N GLU A 232 4.30 -2.50 2.07
CA GLU A 232 4.48 -3.38 3.23
C GLU A 232 3.27 -4.31 3.42
N GLY A 233 3.48 -5.42 4.15
CA GLY A 233 2.45 -6.40 4.48
C GLY A 233 2.48 -6.87 5.93
N GLY A 234 1.38 -7.49 6.35
CA GLY A 234 1.26 -8.04 7.69
C GLY A 234 1.01 -7.00 8.78
N PRO A 235 1.48 -7.27 10.02
CA PRO A 235 1.27 -6.36 11.16
C PRO A 235 1.94 -5.00 11.01
N GLU A 236 2.95 -4.91 10.17
CA GLU A 236 3.73 -3.70 9.90
C GLU A 236 2.99 -2.72 8.99
N SER A 237 2.00 -3.21 8.20
CA SER A 237 1.21 -2.35 7.30
C SER A 237 0.45 -1.30 8.09
N SER A 238 0.61 -0.04 7.75
CA SER A 238 0.03 1.05 8.52
C SER A 238 -0.38 2.23 7.63
N LEU A 239 -1.52 2.86 7.96
CA LEU A 239 -1.92 4.14 7.42
C LEU A 239 -2.44 5.01 8.56
N TYR A 240 -1.94 6.22 8.66
CA TYR A 240 -2.37 7.23 9.60
C TYR A 240 -2.78 8.50 8.88
N LEU A 241 -3.84 9.14 9.37
CA LEU A 241 -4.27 10.47 8.94
C LEU A 241 -4.81 11.23 10.15
N ASN A 242 -4.41 12.47 10.28
CA ASN A 242 -5.01 13.44 11.17
C ASN A 242 -4.91 14.83 10.52
N ASN A 243 -6.02 15.34 10.00
CA ASN A 243 -6.08 16.67 9.38
C ASN A 243 -6.58 17.76 10.33
N GLY A 244 -6.78 17.43 11.62
CA GLY A 244 -7.32 18.29 12.66
C GLY A 244 -8.81 18.05 12.94
N GLU A 245 -9.58 17.59 11.96
CA GLU A 245 -11.02 17.30 12.08
C GLU A 245 -11.33 15.80 12.04
N THR A 246 -10.56 15.06 11.25
CA THR A 246 -10.74 13.61 11.04
C THR A 246 -9.45 12.88 11.35
N THR A 247 -9.55 11.86 12.21
CA THR A 247 -8.45 10.91 12.47
C THR A 247 -8.81 9.56 11.88
N VAL A 248 -7.85 8.95 11.16
CA VAL A 248 -7.95 7.60 10.62
C VAL A 248 -6.71 6.81 11.02
N GLU A 249 -6.91 5.73 11.75
CA GLU A 249 -5.87 4.79 12.15
C GLU A 249 -6.15 3.43 11.51
N LYS A 250 -5.27 2.96 10.63
CA LYS A 250 -5.38 1.66 9.98
C LYS A 250 -4.15 0.82 10.31
N ILE A 251 -4.40 -0.28 11.00
CA ILE A 251 -3.39 -1.17 11.57
C ILE A 251 -3.48 -2.51 10.88
N GLY A 252 -2.38 -2.96 10.28
CA GLY A 252 -2.26 -4.29 9.70
C GLY A 252 -2.19 -5.37 10.76
N SER A 253 -2.48 -6.60 10.38
CA SER A 253 -2.50 -7.69 11.35
C SER A 253 -1.95 -8.99 10.77
N TYR A 254 -2.54 -9.46 9.71
CA TYR A 254 -2.35 -10.83 9.24
C TYR A 254 -1.23 -10.96 8.22
N VAL A 255 -0.40 -11.98 8.40
CA VAL A 255 0.42 -12.58 7.34
C VAL A 255 0.42 -14.09 7.48
N SER A 256 0.17 -14.82 6.39
CA SER A 256 0.13 -16.29 6.38
C SER A 256 1.38 -16.89 7.02
N ARG A 257 1.20 -17.84 7.94
CA ARG A 257 2.22 -18.62 8.66
C ARG A 257 2.94 -17.91 9.80
N THR A 258 3.22 -16.61 9.66
CA THR A 258 4.01 -15.88 10.66
C THR A 258 3.08 -15.25 11.70
N PHE A 259 2.02 -14.54 11.22
CA PHE A 259 1.00 -13.90 12.04
C PHE A 259 -0.40 -14.24 11.51
N ALA A 260 -0.74 -15.54 11.55
CA ALA A 260 -1.99 -16.06 10.99
C ALA A 260 -3.22 -15.78 11.90
N HIS A 261 -3.32 -14.55 12.45
CA HIS A 261 -4.41 -14.13 13.33
C HIS A 261 -4.68 -12.62 13.17
N ASP A 262 -5.81 -12.14 13.72
CA ASP A 262 -6.23 -10.74 13.68
C ASP A 262 -6.14 -10.05 15.05
N ARG A 263 -5.07 -10.30 15.79
CA ARG A 263 -4.89 -9.81 17.17
C ARG A 263 -4.10 -8.52 17.28
N ASN A 264 -3.48 -8.05 16.18
CA ASN A 264 -2.70 -6.82 16.24
C ASN A 264 -3.64 -5.61 16.35
N SER A 265 -3.54 -4.87 17.45
CA SER A 265 -4.35 -3.68 17.74
C SER A 265 -3.52 -2.42 17.90
N VAL A 266 -2.20 -2.50 17.69
CA VAL A 266 -1.28 -1.37 17.83
C VAL A 266 -0.44 -1.20 16.58
N PHE A 267 -0.08 0.03 16.27
CA PHE A 267 0.89 0.29 15.22
C PHE A 267 2.24 -0.34 15.55
N ARG A 268 2.79 -1.11 14.62
CA ARG A 268 4.16 -1.56 14.70
C ARG A 268 5.10 -0.40 14.40
N LYS A 269 6.26 -0.40 15.05
CA LYS A 269 7.33 0.55 14.73
C LYS A 269 7.97 0.19 13.41
N MET A 270 8.31 1.20 12.62
CA MET A 270 8.93 1.06 11.30
C MET A 270 9.99 2.15 11.10
N PRO A 271 11.01 1.89 10.27
CA PRO A 271 12.10 2.84 10.09
C PRO A 271 11.77 3.97 9.10
N ASN A 272 10.81 3.77 8.18
CA ASN A 272 10.64 4.69 7.05
C ASN A 272 9.16 4.88 6.72
N VAL A 273 8.75 6.14 6.53
CA VAL A 273 7.38 6.50 6.11
C VAL A 273 7.40 7.52 4.98
N ILE A 274 6.40 7.42 4.09
CA ILE A 274 6.03 8.49 3.16
C ILE A 274 4.79 9.17 3.71
N GLY A 275 4.83 10.50 3.84
CA GLY A 275 3.69 11.27 4.30
C GLY A 275 3.51 12.56 3.53
N ILE A 276 2.47 13.32 3.89
CA ILE A 276 2.10 14.57 3.24
C ILE A 276 1.98 15.72 4.23
N ARG A 277 2.33 16.93 3.75
CA ARG A 277 2.02 18.21 4.40
C ARG A 277 1.26 19.11 3.43
N ARG A 278 0.49 20.06 3.96
CA ARG A 278 -0.14 21.09 3.13
C ARG A 278 0.91 21.98 2.49
N LEU A 279 0.74 22.29 1.21
CA LEU A 279 1.56 23.33 0.55
C LEU A 279 1.23 24.70 1.16
N GLY A 280 2.27 25.50 1.40
CA GLY A 280 2.13 26.87 1.92
C GLY A 280 2.10 27.01 3.44
N VAL A 281 2.10 25.92 4.20
CA VAL A 281 2.36 25.97 5.65
C VAL A 281 3.88 25.97 5.86
N LYS A 282 4.46 27.15 6.07
CA LYS A 282 5.83 27.25 6.58
C LYS A 282 5.77 26.94 8.08
N ASN A 283 6.49 25.91 8.52
CA ASN A 283 6.76 25.67 9.93
C ASN A 283 7.72 26.75 10.46
#